data_d7ac450134620b8ef31ce866f5060a7c
#
_entry.id   d7ac450134620b8ef31ce866f5060a7c
#
_cell.length_a   1.000
_cell.length_b   1.000
_cell.length_c   1.000
_cell.angle_alpha   90.00
_cell.angle_beta   90.00
_cell.angle_gamma   90.00
#
_symmetry.space_group_name_H-M   'P 1'
#
loop_
_entity.id
_entity.type
_entity.pdbx_description
1 polymer ?
#
loop_
_entity_poly.entity_id
_entity_poly.type
_entity_poly.pdbx_seq_one_letter_code
_entity_poly.pdbx_strand_id
1 'polypeptide(L)'
;MLASLEPTKLKALSEKKALKAFQRAALKVPAYEQFLKEHNAPVSSIKTIEDFKKLVPLLDKDKTFKLYTDNIKKLCVDSEINNIHEIVSSSGHSGLFSYSLINKKESAMSQDTIDFMLDYIFNVGGKKTLLINCLPMGVKIHSSLVTIADTSVRPDIVISAIKTFAASYEQIILIGENSFVKKCLEDGAESGIEWKKLKMHIVLGEEMLPENLRTYFCDILGVDPDQPDSKSLIGSSLGVAEFGLNIFYETKELIRIRRLLQRDRKFREALIKADPDNLPSLMQYNPLRFFVEESPKERGLSDIVLTNLQEEAVIPLVRYNIKDEGICVSFKHLKDTLAAFNYADYTPRVRLPLAAVWGRDKITLEEGFALRPEFVKELLYKEKTIAENITGNFKLSNSKAGLRIEIQTKKTTPLSEQLENHIRDVLITNIPAKAEIIIYPYRDFPHGMELNYEKKFQYI
;
A
#
# COMPACT_ATOMS: atom_id res chain seq x y z
N MET A 1 -24.29 -3.81 5.26
CA MET A 1 -24.16 -3.92 6.74
C MET A 1 -23.04 -3.01 7.28
N LEU A 2 -21.78 -3.06 6.81
CA LEU A 2 -20.70 -2.17 7.29
C LEU A 2 -21.02 -0.67 7.13
N ALA A 3 -21.57 -0.27 5.99
CA ALA A 3 -21.88 1.13 5.68
C ALA A 3 -22.99 1.72 6.58
N SER A 4 -23.82 0.90 7.21
CA SER A 4 -24.94 1.32 8.04
C SER A 4 -24.62 1.37 9.54
N LEU A 5 -23.45 0.87 9.96
CA LEU A 5 -23.06 0.88 11.36
C LEU A 5 -22.44 2.23 11.76
N GLU A 6 -22.84 2.71 12.94
CA GLU A 6 -22.24 3.91 13.52
C GLU A 6 -20.76 3.67 13.89
N PRO A 7 -19.85 4.64 13.66
CA PRO A 7 -18.43 4.49 13.94
C PRO A 7 -18.09 4.06 15.38
N THR A 8 -18.85 4.54 16.36
CA THR A 8 -18.69 4.14 17.77
C THR A 8 -19.01 2.67 18.01
N LYS A 9 -20.05 2.14 17.36
CA LYS A 9 -20.41 0.71 17.43
C LYS A 9 -19.38 -0.15 16.71
N LEU A 10 -18.87 0.31 15.54
CA LEU A 10 -17.80 -0.38 14.82
C LEU A 10 -16.54 -0.49 15.67
N LYS A 11 -16.14 0.59 16.35
CA LYS A 11 -15.01 0.61 17.26
C LYS A 11 -15.20 -0.40 18.41
N ALA A 12 -16.31 -0.36 19.10
CA ALA A 12 -16.59 -1.27 20.22
C ALA A 12 -16.59 -2.76 19.78
N LEU A 13 -17.15 -3.06 18.60
CA LEU A 13 -17.11 -4.41 18.03
C LEU A 13 -15.70 -4.85 17.68
N SER A 14 -14.89 -3.97 17.09
CA SER A 14 -13.49 -4.22 16.76
C SER A 14 -12.67 -4.53 18.02
N GLU A 15 -12.81 -3.73 19.07
CA GLU A 15 -12.15 -3.92 20.35
C GLU A 15 -12.54 -5.25 21.02
N LYS A 16 -13.81 -5.58 21.01
CA LYS A 16 -14.31 -6.89 21.53
C LYS A 16 -13.72 -8.05 20.73
N LYS A 17 -13.63 -7.95 19.39
CA LYS A 17 -13.03 -8.98 18.54
C LYS A 17 -11.53 -9.09 18.78
N ALA A 18 -10.81 -7.98 19.03
CA ALA A 18 -9.38 -8.00 19.34
C ALA A 18 -9.08 -8.77 20.63
N LEU A 19 -9.87 -8.56 21.69
CA LEU A 19 -9.75 -9.34 22.93
C LEU A 19 -10.03 -10.83 22.70
N LYS A 20 -11.03 -11.19 21.90
CA LYS A 20 -11.30 -12.59 21.55
C LYS A 20 -10.15 -13.21 20.74
N ALA A 21 -9.60 -12.49 19.76
CA ALA A 21 -8.47 -12.94 18.96
C ALA A 21 -7.24 -13.19 19.84
N PHE A 22 -6.96 -12.28 20.78
CA PHE A 22 -5.90 -12.46 21.78
C PHE A 22 -6.11 -13.71 22.63
N GLN A 23 -7.30 -13.88 23.23
CA GLN A 23 -7.61 -15.04 24.07
C GLN A 23 -7.48 -16.35 23.29
N ARG A 24 -7.97 -16.39 22.04
CA ARG A 24 -7.83 -17.56 21.16
C ARG A 24 -6.37 -17.87 20.86
N ALA A 25 -5.58 -16.88 20.50
CA ALA A 25 -4.17 -17.07 20.19
C ALA A 25 -3.37 -17.53 21.43
N ALA A 26 -3.61 -16.91 22.59
CA ALA A 26 -2.95 -17.27 23.84
C ALA A 26 -3.24 -18.72 24.30
N LEU A 27 -4.41 -19.26 23.94
CA LEU A 27 -4.81 -20.62 24.32
C LEU A 27 -4.44 -21.69 23.29
N LYS A 28 -4.35 -21.30 22.00
CA LYS A 28 -4.34 -22.27 20.91
C LYS A 28 -3.11 -22.21 20.02
N VAL A 29 -2.23 -21.23 20.19
CA VAL A 29 -1.02 -21.06 19.38
C VAL A 29 0.21 -21.25 20.26
N PRO A 30 0.93 -22.40 20.16
CA PRO A 30 2.03 -22.72 21.07
C PRO A 30 3.16 -21.69 21.07
N ALA A 31 3.54 -21.17 19.90
CA ALA A 31 4.54 -20.12 19.81
C ALA A 31 4.11 -18.83 20.52
N TYR A 32 2.82 -18.49 20.43
CA TYR A 32 2.31 -17.29 21.08
C TYR A 32 2.17 -17.47 22.60
N GLU A 33 1.75 -18.64 23.06
CA GLU A 33 1.74 -18.97 24.48
C GLU A 33 3.16 -18.86 25.09
N GLN A 34 4.16 -19.43 24.42
CA GLN A 34 5.56 -19.34 24.83
C GLN A 34 6.02 -17.86 24.85
N PHE A 35 5.75 -17.11 23.80
CA PHE A 35 6.09 -15.68 23.71
C PHE A 35 5.49 -14.86 24.85
N LEU A 36 4.23 -15.09 25.21
CA LEU A 36 3.58 -14.40 26.32
C LEU A 36 4.22 -14.74 27.68
N LYS A 37 4.62 -16.00 27.88
CA LYS A 37 5.33 -16.45 29.09
C LYS A 37 6.71 -15.79 29.23
N GLU A 38 7.47 -15.78 28.13
CA GLU A 38 8.82 -15.17 28.08
C GLU A 38 8.79 -13.66 28.39
N HIS A 39 7.69 -12.99 28.06
CA HIS A 39 7.48 -11.55 28.32
C HIS A 39 6.69 -11.29 29.62
N ASN A 40 6.46 -12.31 30.45
CA ASN A 40 5.69 -12.20 31.70
C ASN A 40 4.32 -11.50 31.51
N ALA A 41 3.65 -11.71 30.36
CA ALA A 41 2.35 -11.11 30.10
C ALA A 41 1.26 -11.70 30.99
N PRO A 42 0.50 -10.89 31.76
CA PRO A 42 -0.49 -11.39 32.71
C PRO A 42 -1.80 -11.75 32.00
N VAL A 43 -1.80 -12.82 31.20
CA VAL A 43 -2.90 -13.20 30.28
C VAL A 43 -4.27 -13.20 30.96
N SER A 44 -4.35 -13.73 32.20
CA SER A 44 -5.61 -13.81 32.95
C SER A 44 -6.18 -12.43 33.37
N SER A 45 -5.33 -11.42 33.46
CA SER A 45 -5.69 -10.06 33.89
C SER A 45 -6.12 -9.15 32.72
N ILE A 46 -5.85 -9.55 31.47
CA ILE A 46 -6.19 -8.75 30.30
C ILE A 46 -7.67 -8.91 29.96
N LYS A 47 -8.48 -7.93 30.38
CA LYS A 47 -9.94 -7.92 30.25
C LYS A 47 -10.44 -6.74 29.41
N THR A 48 -9.72 -5.65 29.37
CA THR A 48 -10.07 -4.43 28.65
C THR A 48 -9.14 -4.22 27.45
N ILE A 49 -9.56 -3.35 26.53
CA ILE A 49 -8.71 -2.98 25.38
C ILE A 49 -7.49 -2.16 25.84
N GLU A 50 -7.60 -1.44 26.92
CA GLU A 50 -6.52 -0.70 27.55
C GLU A 50 -5.47 -1.65 28.13
N ASP A 51 -5.89 -2.71 28.85
CA ASP A 51 -4.98 -3.76 29.32
C ASP A 51 -4.29 -4.44 28.14
N PHE A 52 -5.05 -4.78 27.09
CA PHE A 52 -4.53 -5.39 25.88
C PHE A 52 -3.42 -4.55 25.25
N LYS A 53 -3.66 -3.25 25.04
CA LYS A 53 -2.68 -2.34 24.46
C LYS A 53 -1.43 -2.14 25.34
N LYS A 54 -1.62 -2.16 26.66
CA LYS A 54 -0.55 -1.87 27.62
C LYS A 54 0.29 -3.09 27.96
N LEU A 55 -0.34 -4.27 28.12
CA LEU A 55 0.28 -5.44 28.71
C LEU A 55 0.63 -6.56 27.72
N VAL A 56 0.00 -6.59 26.54
CA VAL A 56 0.34 -7.57 25.52
C VAL A 56 1.54 -7.09 24.73
N PRO A 57 2.64 -7.83 24.69
CA PRO A 57 3.85 -7.44 23.94
C PRO A 57 3.62 -7.49 22.43
N LEU A 58 4.43 -6.73 21.68
CA LEU A 58 4.34 -6.66 20.21
C LEU A 58 5.06 -7.84 19.57
N LEU A 59 4.38 -8.47 18.63
CA LEU A 59 4.99 -9.39 17.66
C LEU A 59 5.59 -8.61 16.48
N ASP A 60 6.50 -9.25 15.78
CA ASP A 60 7.00 -8.84 14.48
C ASP A 60 7.53 -10.07 13.72
N LYS A 61 8.11 -9.84 12.55
CA LYS A 61 8.64 -10.89 11.68
C LYS A 61 9.79 -11.68 12.33
N ASP A 62 10.63 -11.01 13.12
CA ASP A 62 11.74 -11.65 13.81
C ASP A 62 11.27 -12.60 14.91
N LYS A 63 10.24 -12.21 15.66
CA LYS A 63 9.67 -12.99 16.77
C LYS A 63 8.69 -14.09 16.31
N THR A 64 8.38 -14.14 15.03
CA THR A 64 7.45 -15.10 14.42
C THR A 64 8.14 -15.93 13.36
N PHE A 65 8.08 -15.53 12.12
CA PHE A 65 8.51 -16.32 10.97
C PHE A 65 10.00 -16.63 10.97
N LYS A 66 10.86 -15.73 11.46
CA LYS A 66 12.30 -15.98 11.57
C LYS A 66 12.60 -17.03 12.65
N LEU A 67 11.95 -16.91 13.80
CA LEU A 67 12.17 -17.81 14.93
C LEU A 67 11.62 -19.22 14.67
N TYR A 68 10.58 -19.33 13.84
CA TYR A 68 9.88 -20.59 13.53
C TYR A 68 9.99 -21.02 12.07
N THR A 69 11.06 -20.61 11.37
CA THR A 69 11.29 -20.97 9.96
C THR A 69 11.21 -22.47 9.74
N ASP A 70 11.84 -23.27 10.62
CA ASP A 70 11.86 -24.72 10.50
C ASP A 70 10.63 -25.43 11.07
N ASN A 71 9.75 -24.70 11.75
CA ASN A 71 8.55 -25.27 12.37
C ASN A 71 7.38 -24.28 12.43
N ILE A 72 6.91 -23.89 11.25
CA ILE A 72 5.77 -22.96 11.09
C ILE A 72 4.49 -23.44 11.79
N LYS A 73 4.33 -24.76 12.02
CA LYS A 73 3.18 -25.32 12.74
C LYS A 73 2.99 -24.69 14.11
N LYS A 74 4.06 -24.32 14.79
CA LYS A 74 3.98 -23.66 16.10
C LYS A 74 3.28 -22.30 16.06
N LEU A 75 3.27 -21.64 14.89
CA LEU A 75 2.51 -20.39 14.68
C LEU A 75 1.03 -20.64 14.38
N CYS A 76 0.64 -21.89 14.10
CA CYS A 76 -0.72 -22.23 13.74
C CYS A 76 -1.57 -22.57 14.97
N VAL A 77 -2.87 -22.35 14.85
CA VAL A 77 -3.87 -22.81 15.82
C VAL A 77 -3.76 -24.31 15.97
N ASP A 78 -3.70 -24.78 17.21
CA ASP A 78 -3.59 -26.20 17.60
C ASP A 78 -2.41 -26.94 16.93
N SER A 79 -1.39 -26.22 16.44
CA SER A 79 -0.23 -26.71 15.67
C SER A 79 -0.60 -27.50 14.39
N GLU A 80 -1.71 -27.16 13.79
CA GLU A 80 -2.23 -27.87 12.62
C GLU A 80 -2.11 -27.07 11.33
N ILE A 81 -1.68 -27.72 10.24
CA ILE A 81 -1.67 -27.19 8.86
C ILE A 81 -2.66 -27.97 8.01
N ASN A 82 -3.81 -28.33 8.59
CA ASN A 82 -4.83 -29.10 7.88
C ASN A 82 -5.73 -28.16 7.06
N ASN A 83 -6.20 -28.67 5.92
CA ASN A 83 -7.16 -27.97 5.05
C ASN A 83 -6.69 -26.62 4.49
N ILE A 84 -5.38 -26.45 4.30
CA ILE A 84 -4.85 -25.26 3.62
C ILE A 84 -5.25 -25.31 2.14
N HIS A 85 -5.79 -24.20 1.67
CA HIS A 85 -6.21 -23.99 0.29
C HIS A 85 -5.18 -23.21 -0.51
N GLU A 86 -4.54 -22.25 0.15
CA GLU A 86 -3.58 -21.35 -0.48
C GLU A 86 -2.45 -20.98 0.51
N ILE A 87 -1.24 -20.81 -0.01
CA ILE A 87 -0.08 -20.31 0.72
C ILE A 87 0.40 -19.05 -0.01
N VAL A 88 0.39 -17.92 0.67
CA VAL A 88 0.92 -16.65 0.16
C VAL A 88 2.22 -16.36 0.88
N SER A 89 3.28 -16.02 0.14
CA SER A 89 4.57 -15.63 0.70
C SER A 89 4.82 -14.12 0.58
N SER A 90 5.62 -13.57 1.48
CA SER A 90 6.15 -12.23 1.32
C SER A 90 7.26 -12.21 0.26
N SER A 91 7.59 -11.02 -0.25
CA SER A 91 8.67 -10.83 -1.24
C SER A 91 10.08 -11.21 -0.75
N GLY A 92 10.24 -11.51 0.54
CA GLY A 92 11.54 -11.88 1.10
C GLY A 92 12.59 -10.75 1.07
N HIS A 93 12.17 -9.51 0.96
CA HIS A 93 13.03 -8.33 0.80
C HIS A 93 14.12 -8.20 1.88
N SER A 94 13.83 -8.63 3.10
CA SER A 94 14.79 -8.67 4.22
C SER A 94 15.59 -9.97 4.29
N GLY A 95 15.57 -10.82 3.24
CA GLY A 95 16.17 -12.17 3.28
C GLY A 95 15.33 -13.19 4.04
N LEU A 96 14.22 -12.81 4.61
CA LEU A 96 13.33 -13.67 5.39
C LEU A 96 11.94 -13.68 4.77
N PHE A 97 11.40 -14.87 4.51
CA PHE A 97 10.02 -15.04 4.04
C PHE A 97 9.07 -15.17 5.23
N SER A 98 7.91 -14.58 5.09
CA SER A 98 6.74 -14.83 5.91
C SER A 98 5.64 -15.45 5.07
N TYR A 99 4.72 -16.16 5.71
CA TYR A 99 3.69 -16.90 5.03
C TYR A 99 2.32 -16.61 5.62
N SER A 100 1.31 -16.45 4.78
CA SER A 100 -0.09 -16.58 5.15
C SER A 100 -0.58 -17.95 4.71
N LEU A 101 -1.13 -18.72 5.64
CA LEU A 101 -1.75 -20.01 5.37
C LEU A 101 -3.27 -19.81 5.36
N ILE A 102 -3.88 -19.96 4.21
CA ILE A 102 -5.28 -19.63 3.98
C ILE A 102 -6.09 -20.91 3.79
N ASN A 103 -7.07 -21.14 4.63
CA ASN A 103 -8.00 -22.25 4.44
C ASN A 103 -9.16 -21.86 3.51
N LYS A 104 -9.99 -22.83 3.10
CA LYS A 104 -11.11 -22.60 2.16
C LYS A 104 -12.09 -21.53 2.65
N LYS A 105 -12.33 -21.46 3.96
CA LYS A 105 -13.28 -20.50 4.54
C LYS A 105 -12.71 -19.10 4.52
N GLU A 106 -11.43 -18.93 4.86
CA GLU A 106 -10.73 -17.64 4.74
C GLU A 106 -10.67 -17.18 3.28
N SER A 107 -10.39 -18.08 2.35
CA SER A 107 -10.37 -17.78 0.90
C SER A 107 -11.73 -17.27 0.43
N ALA A 108 -12.82 -17.94 0.77
CA ALA A 108 -14.17 -17.47 0.44
C ALA A 108 -14.51 -16.11 1.06
N MET A 109 -14.18 -15.89 2.33
CA MET A 109 -14.40 -14.59 2.99
C MET A 109 -13.52 -13.48 2.39
N SER A 110 -12.32 -13.82 1.93
CA SER A 110 -11.44 -12.88 1.23
C SER A 110 -12.04 -12.50 -0.12
N GLN A 111 -12.53 -13.48 -0.89
CA GLN A 111 -13.24 -13.26 -2.17
C GLN A 111 -14.44 -12.34 -1.98
N ASP A 112 -15.33 -12.63 -1.02
CA ASP A 112 -16.50 -11.78 -0.72
C ASP A 112 -16.11 -10.35 -0.40
N THR A 113 -14.98 -10.17 0.29
CA THR A 113 -14.47 -8.83 0.62
C THR A 113 -13.94 -8.12 -0.61
N ILE A 114 -13.19 -8.82 -1.45
CA ILE A 114 -12.68 -8.27 -2.72
C ILE A 114 -13.84 -7.92 -3.64
N ASP A 115 -14.82 -8.79 -3.80
CA ASP A 115 -16.02 -8.55 -4.59
C ASP A 115 -16.78 -7.32 -4.11
N PHE A 116 -17.00 -7.20 -2.80
CA PHE A 116 -17.62 -6.01 -2.21
C PHE A 116 -16.81 -4.73 -2.52
N MET A 117 -15.50 -4.76 -2.40
CA MET A 117 -14.65 -3.60 -2.64
C MET A 117 -14.61 -3.22 -4.11
N LEU A 118 -14.50 -4.21 -5.00
CA LEU A 118 -14.53 -3.98 -6.45
C LEU A 118 -15.87 -3.36 -6.87
N ASP A 119 -16.98 -3.87 -6.32
CA ASP A 119 -18.30 -3.33 -6.62
C ASP A 119 -18.48 -1.92 -6.04
N TYR A 120 -18.10 -1.72 -4.79
CA TYR A 120 -18.20 -0.41 -4.13
C TYR A 120 -17.40 0.69 -4.83
N ILE A 121 -16.17 0.38 -5.26
CA ILE A 121 -15.26 1.37 -5.87
C ILE A 121 -15.54 1.54 -7.36
N PHE A 122 -15.76 0.43 -8.10
CA PHE A 122 -15.80 0.42 -9.57
C PHE A 122 -17.17 0.06 -10.16
N ASN A 123 -18.15 -0.33 -9.31
CA ASN A 123 -19.49 -0.76 -9.74
C ASN A 123 -19.40 -1.95 -10.73
N VAL A 124 -18.65 -2.97 -10.37
CA VAL A 124 -18.41 -4.14 -11.24
C VAL A 124 -19.65 -5.03 -11.38
N GLY A 125 -20.55 -5.10 -10.39
CA GLY A 125 -21.81 -5.83 -10.45
C GLY A 125 -22.78 -5.27 -11.51
N GLY A 126 -22.62 -4.01 -11.90
CA GLY A 126 -23.42 -3.36 -12.94
C GLY A 126 -22.72 -3.25 -14.30
N LYS A 127 -21.49 -3.78 -14.47
CA LYS A 127 -20.67 -3.59 -15.67
C LYS A 127 -19.81 -4.80 -15.98
N LYS A 128 -19.82 -5.20 -17.26
CA LYS A 128 -18.90 -6.25 -17.73
C LYS A 128 -17.46 -5.79 -17.62
N THR A 129 -16.72 -6.34 -16.66
CA THR A 129 -15.40 -5.86 -16.26
C THR A 129 -14.32 -6.91 -16.53
N LEU A 130 -13.22 -6.47 -17.16
CA LEU A 130 -11.98 -7.23 -17.27
C LEU A 130 -10.99 -6.72 -16.21
N LEU A 131 -10.56 -7.58 -15.31
CA LEU A 131 -9.49 -7.31 -14.36
C LEU A 131 -8.20 -7.97 -14.87
N ILE A 132 -7.16 -7.16 -15.07
CA ILE A 132 -5.84 -7.63 -15.47
C ILE A 132 -4.95 -7.60 -14.24
N ASN A 133 -4.59 -8.78 -13.76
CA ASN A 133 -3.75 -8.96 -12.57
C ASN A 133 -2.28 -9.05 -12.98
N CYS A 134 -1.51 -8.03 -12.63
CA CYS A 134 -0.07 -7.92 -12.88
C CYS A 134 0.73 -7.96 -11.58
N LEU A 135 0.18 -8.49 -10.50
CA LEU A 135 0.93 -8.62 -9.26
C LEU A 135 2.03 -9.67 -9.43
N PRO A 136 3.22 -9.43 -8.90
CA PRO A 136 4.34 -10.36 -8.96
C PRO A 136 4.13 -11.58 -8.05
N MET A 137 5.11 -12.49 -8.06
CA MET A 137 5.19 -13.65 -7.16
C MET A 137 3.98 -14.61 -7.24
N GLY A 138 3.24 -14.59 -8.34
CA GLY A 138 2.07 -15.46 -8.52
C GLY A 138 0.90 -15.11 -7.61
N VAL A 139 0.84 -13.91 -7.06
CA VAL A 139 -0.28 -13.45 -6.25
C VAL A 139 -1.55 -13.42 -7.08
N LYS A 140 -2.59 -14.13 -6.63
CA LYS A 140 -3.88 -14.22 -7.32
C LYS A 140 -4.93 -13.34 -6.65
N ILE A 141 -5.84 -12.86 -7.48
CA ILE A 141 -7.04 -12.17 -7.05
C ILE A 141 -8.21 -13.10 -7.33
N HIS A 142 -9.05 -13.34 -6.33
CA HIS A 142 -10.25 -14.15 -6.48
C HIS A 142 -11.48 -13.26 -6.47
N SER A 143 -12.31 -13.35 -7.50
CA SER A 143 -13.56 -12.61 -7.62
C SER A 143 -14.59 -13.43 -8.40
N SER A 144 -15.84 -13.33 -8.00
CA SER A 144 -16.98 -13.90 -8.73
C SER A 144 -17.65 -12.90 -9.67
N LEU A 145 -17.28 -11.61 -9.61
CA LEU A 145 -17.96 -10.52 -10.30
C LEU A 145 -17.27 -10.06 -11.59
N VAL A 146 -15.99 -10.42 -11.78
CA VAL A 146 -15.18 -9.93 -12.90
C VAL A 146 -14.50 -11.06 -13.65
N THR A 147 -14.19 -10.85 -14.93
CA THR A 147 -13.28 -11.73 -15.67
C THR A 147 -11.84 -11.37 -15.30
N ILE A 148 -11.04 -12.35 -14.90
CA ILE A 148 -9.65 -12.12 -14.50
C ILE A 148 -8.70 -12.65 -15.56
N ALA A 149 -7.72 -11.83 -15.96
CA ALA A 149 -6.57 -12.20 -16.74
C ALA A 149 -5.32 -12.11 -15.87
N ASP A 150 -4.75 -13.24 -15.46
CA ASP A 150 -3.48 -13.31 -14.74
C ASP A 150 -2.33 -13.20 -15.76
N THR A 151 -1.68 -12.04 -15.81
CA THR A 151 -0.60 -11.77 -16.78
C THR A 151 0.79 -11.80 -16.16
N SER A 152 0.85 -11.83 -14.80
CA SER A 152 2.09 -11.57 -14.10
C SER A 152 2.75 -10.26 -14.57
N VAL A 153 4.00 -10.05 -14.28
CA VAL A 153 4.76 -8.84 -14.63
C VAL A 153 5.31 -8.88 -16.07
N ARG A 154 4.40 -9.12 -17.04
CA ARG A 154 4.70 -9.25 -18.48
C ARG A 154 3.98 -8.16 -19.28
N PRO A 155 4.64 -7.01 -19.61
CA PRO A 155 4.01 -5.89 -20.32
C PRO A 155 3.47 -6.30 -21.69
N ASP A 156 4.14 -7.18 -22.40
CA ASP A 156 3.72 -7.71 -23.71
C ASP A 156 2.40 -8.47 -23.62
N ILE A 157 2.19 -9.29 -22.57
CA ILE A 157 0.93 -10.03 -22.35
C ILE A 157 -0.18 -9.04 -21.97
N VAL A 158 0.09 -8.07 -21.09
CA VAL A 158 -0.88 -7.02 -20.71
C VAL A 158 -1.37 -6.26 -21.94
N ILE A 159 -0.45 -5.78 -22.78
CA ILE A 159 -0.75 -5.03 -24.00
C ILE A 159 -1.55 -5.90 -24.97
N SER A 160 -1.14 -7.15 -25.16
CA SER A 160 -1.87 -8.10 -26.02
C SER A 160 -3.27 -8.35 -25.51
N ALA A 161 -3.46 -8.59 -24.21
CA ALA A 161 -4.77 -8.82 -23.61
C ALA A 161 -5.69 -7.57 -23.78
N ILE A 162 -5.17 -6.37 -23.57
CA ILE A 162 -5.96 -5.15 -23.78
C ILE A 162 -6.37 -4.99 -25.24
N LYS A 163 -5.44 -5.14 -26.18
CA LYS A 163 -5.74 -5.05 -27.61
C LYS A 163 -6.78 -6.06 -28.07
N THR A 164 -6.73 -7.27 -27.52
CA THR A 164 -7.62 -8.38 -27.93
C THR A 164 -9.00 -8.25 -27.30
N PHE A 165 -9.07 -7.88 -26.03
CA PHE A 165 -10.30 -8.06 -25.25
C PHE A 165 -10.99 -6.76 -24.86
N ALA A 166 -10.32 -5.58 -24.91
CA ALA A 166 -10.91 -4.34 -24.41
C ALA A 166 -12.30 -4.02 -25.00
N ALA A 167 -12.50 -4.26 -26.28
CA ALA A 167 -13.78 -4.02 -26.96
C ALA A 167 -14.94 -4.90 -26.47
N SER A 168 -14.64 -6.01 -25.78
CA SER A 168 -15.62 -6.95 -25.24
C SER A 168 -16.08 -6.62 -23.81
N TYR A 169 -15.49 -5.58 -23.20
CA TYR A 169 -15.77 -5.19 -21.81
C TYR A 169 -16.11 -3.70 -21.72
N GLU A 170 -16.96 -3.36 -20.76
CA GLU A 170 -17.37 -1.97 -20.52
C GLU A 170 -16.33 -1.19 -19.74
N GLN A 171 -15.49 -1.89 -18.97
CA GLN A 171 -14.38 -1.30 -18.26
C GLN A 171 -13.26 -2.33 -18.00
N ILE A 172 -12.06 -1.80 -17.79
CA ILE A 172 -10.86 -2.57 -17.47
C ILE A 172 -10.32 -2.09 -16.13
N ILE A 173 -9.88 -3.01 -15.27
CA ILE A 173 -9.15 -2.73 -14.05
C ILE A 173 -7.75 -3.35 -14.20
N LEU A 174 -6.70 -2.53 -14.19
CA LEU A 174 -5.31 -2.97 -14.20
C LEU A 174 -4.76 -2.89 -12.78
N ILE A 175 -4.25 -4.01 -12.26
CA ILE A 175 -3.65 -4.07 -10.91
C ILE A 175 -2.17 -4.42 -11.04
N GLY A 176 -1.29 -3.60 -10.44
CA GLY A 176 0.14 -3.83 -10.52
C GLY A 176 0.96 -2.88 -9.64
N GLU A 177 2.27 -2.94 -9.80
CA GLU A 177 3.24 -2.07 -9.15
C GLU A 177 3.44 -0.78 -9.98
N ASN A 178 3.88 0.30 -9.32
CA ASN A 178 3.99 1.64 -9.91
C ASN A 178 4.82 1.69 -11.20
N SER A 179 6.05 1.16 -11.18
CA SER A 179 6.98 1.23 -12.30
C SER A 179 6.58 0.28 -13.43
N PHE A 180 5.99 -0.87 -13.07
CA PHE A 180 5.46 -1.82 -14.04
C PHE A 180 4.25 -1.25 -14.78
N VAL A 181 3.31 -0.66 -14.07
CA VAL A 181 2.12 -0.03 -14.68
C VAL A 181 2.54 1.15 -15.56
N LYS A 182 3.51 1.97 -15.10
CA LYS A 182 4.10 3.03 -15.92
C LYS A 182 4.59 2.48 -17.25
N LYS A 183 5.41 1.42 -17.21
CA LYS A 183 5.93 0.77 -18.42
C LYS A 183 4.79 0.26 -19.31
N CYS A 184 3.79 -0.42 -18.76
CA CYS A 184 2.65 -0.91 -19.55
C CYS A 184 1.89 0.21 -20.26
N LEU A 185 1.67 1.35 -19.59
CA LEU A 185 0.98 2.48 -20.19
C LEU A 185 1.79 3.11 -21.32
N GLU A 186 3.10 3.29 -21.13
CA GLU A 186 3.98 3.88 -22.13
C GLU A 186 4.20 2.96 -23.33
N ASP A 187 4.59 1.70 -23.11
CA ASP A 187 4.75 0.71 -24.18
C ASP A 187 3.41 0.47 -24.94
N GLY A 188 2.29 0.52 -24.22
CA GLY A 188 0.96 0.43 -24.80
C GLY A 188 0.64 1.59 -25.72
N ALA A 189 0.98 2.82 -25.33
CA ALA A 189 0.82 4.02 -26.19
C ALA A 189 1.72 3.93 -27.43
N GLU A 190 2.98 3.55 -27.27
CA GLU A 190 3.90 3.33 -28.39
C GLU A 190 3.40 2.24 -29.35
N SER A 191 2.71 1.23 -28.82
CA SER A 191 2.12 0.16 -29.63
C SER A 191 0.74 0.48 -30.22
N GLY A 192 0.26 1.73 -30.07
CA GLY A 192 -0.96 2.26 -30.66
C GLY A 192 -2.23 2.05 -29.82
N ILE A 193 -2.14 1.79 -28.52
CA ILE A 193 -3.31 1.80 -27.65
C ILE A 193 -3.73 3.25 -27.37
N GLU A 194 -4.96 3.59 -27.72
CA GLU A 194 -5.56 4.90 -27.45
C GLU A 194 -6.22 4.91 -26.06
N TRP A 195 -5.40 5.03 -25.02
CA TRP A 195 -5.84 4.95 -23.62
C TRP A 195 -7.06 5.81 -23.28
N LYS A 196 -7.13 7.02 -23.84
CA LYS A 196 -8.23 7.98 -23.61
C LYS A 196 -9.59 7.48 -24.10
N LYS A 197 -9.61 6.49 -25.00
CA LYS A 197 -10.85 5.88 -25.51
C LYS A 197 -11.35 4.73 -24.61
N LEU A 198 -10.49 4.21 -23.73
CA LEU A 198 -10.81 3.10 -22.84
C LEU A 198 -11.31 3.61 -21.50
N LYS A 199 -12.30 2.93 -20.94
CA LYS A 199 -12.66 3.11 -19.54
C LYS A 199 -11.75 2.24 -18.70
N MET A 200 -10.67 2.82 -18.21
CA MET A 200 -9.61 2.08 -17.51
C MET A 200 -9.42 2.60 -16.09
N HIS A 201 -9.47 1.69 -15.15
CA HIS A 201 -9.11 1.92 -13.76
C HIS A 201 -7.74 1.29 -13.47
N ILE A 202 -7.01 1.87 -12.53
CA ILE A 202 -5.72 1.37 -12.09
C ILE A 202 -5.75 1.23 -10.57
N VAL A 203 -5.31 0.09 -10.07
CA VAL A 203 -5.08 -0.15 -8.63
C VAL A 203 -3.60 -0.47 -8.44
N LEU A 204 -2.91 0.38 -7.70
CA LEU A 204 -1.50 0.25 -7.45
C LEU A 204 -1.25 -0.37 -6.07
N GLY A 205 -0.39 -1.36 -6.03
CA GLY A 205 0.00 -2.06 -4.82
C GLY A 205 1.51 -2.08 -4.62
N GLU A 206 1.96 -2.74 -3.57
CA GLU A 206 3.35 -2.96 -3.16
C GLU A 206 4.12 -1.72 -2.69
N GLU A 207 3.89 -0.59 -3.31
CA GLU A 207 4.53 0.68 -2.98
C GLU A 207 3.50 1.79 -2.78
N MET A 208 3.88 2.82 -2.03
CA MET A 208 3.06 4.02 -1.90
C MET A 208 2.99 4.74 -3.25
N LEU A 209 1.80 5.20 -3.61
CA LEU A 209 1.58 5.94 -4.85
C LEU A 209 1.79 7.45 -4.60
N PRO A 210 2.80 8.09 -5.21
CA PRO A 210 2.93 9.55 -5.20
C PRO A 210 1.80 10.23 -5.99
N GLU A 211 1.35 11.40 -5.55
CA GLU A 211 0.26 12.12 -6.24
C GLU A 211 0.67 12.64 -7.61
N ASN A 212 1.94 13.03 -7.78
CA ASN A 212 2.44 13.46 -9.08
C ASN A 212 2.52 12.29 -10.07
N LEU A 213 2.84 11.07 -9.61
CA LEU A 213 2.76 9.88 -10.45
C LEU A 213 1.30 9.54 -10.81
N ARG A 214 0.36 9.68 -9.86
CA ARG A 214 -1.07 9.56 -10.15
C ARG A 214 -1.49 10.55 -11.23
N THR A 215 -1.06 11.81 -11.14
CA THR A 215 -1.34 12.84 -12.14
C THR A 215 -0.78 12.44 -13.51
N TYR A 216 0.45 11.94 -13.55
CA TYR A 216 1.05 11.45 -14.79
C TYR A 216 0.22 10.34 -15.46
N PHE A 217 -0.27 9.38 -14.69
CA PHE A 217 -1.15 8.34 -15.22
C PHE A 217 -2.52 8.90 -15.65
N CYS A 218 -3.07 9.85 -14.90
CA CYS A 218 -4.30 10.53 -15.28
C CYS A 218 -4.18 11.24 -16.63
N ASP A 219 -3.05 11.89 -16.89
CA ASP A 219 -2.77 12.57 -18.17
C ASP A 219 -2.73 11.58 -19.34
N ILE A 220 -2.12 10.42 -19.15
CA ILE A 220 -2.10 9.34 -20.16
C ILE A 220 -3.52 8.84 -20.44
N LEU A 221 -4.31 8.61 -19.40
CA LEU A 221 -5.68 8.11 -19.53
C LEU A 221 -6.69 9.21 -19.94
N GLY A 222 -6.29 10.48 -19.90
CA GLY A 222 -7.18 11.61 -20.19
C GLY A 222 -8.29 11.77 -19.17
N VAL A 223 -7.99 11.57 -17.89
CA VAL A 223 -8.95 11.70 -16.78
C VAL A 223 -8.51 12.77 -15.80
N ASP A 224 -9.48 13.44 -15.17
CA ASP A 224 -9.22 14.38 -14.10
C ASP A 224 -9.60 13.76 -12.75
N PRO A 225 -8.61 13.45 -11.87
CA PRO A 225 -8.88 12.83 -10.58
C PRO A 225 -9.65 13.75 -9.61
N ASP A 226 -9.70 15.04 -9.86
CA ASP A 226 -10.39 16.00 -9.01
C ASP A 226 -11.88 16.12 -9.35
N GLN A 227 -12.33 15.60 -10.51
CA GLN A 227 -13.73 15.67 -10.90
C GLN A 227 -14.56 14.55 -10.28
N PRO A 228 -15.74 14.86 -9.70
CA PRO A 228 -16.63 13.85 -9.08
C PRO A 228 -17.01 12.69 -10.00
N ASP A 229 -17.18 12.98 -11.28
CA ASP A 229 -17.67 12.04 -12.31
C ASP A 229 -16.56 11.42 -13.15
N SER A 230 -15.35 11.42 -12.63
CA SER A 230 -14.22 10.78 -13.32
C SER A 230 -14.58 9.38 -13.80
N LYS A 231 -14.43 9.13 -15.11
CA LYS A 231 -14.75 7.84 -15.75
C LYS A 231 -13.79 6.73 -15.33
N SER A 232 -12.61 7.10 -14.85
CA SER A 232 -11.56 6.19 -14.43
C SER A 232 -11.03 6.60 -13.07
N LEU A 233 -10.55 5.63 -12.32
CA LEU A 233 -9.97 5.84 -11.01
C LEU A 233 -8.58 5.23 -10.98
N ILE A 234 -7.62 5.99 -10.49
CA ILE A 234 -6.26 5.53 -10.21
C ILE A 234 -6.11 5.58 -8.70
N GLY A 235 -6.15 4.43 -8.06
CA GLY A 235 -6.09 4.30 -6.61
C GLY A 235 -4.98 3.36 -6.17
N SER A 236 -4.75 3.31 -4.87
CA SER A 236 -3.82 2.38 -4.29
C SER A 236 -4.45 1.48 -3.22
N SER A 237 -3.83 0.33 -3.02
CA SER A 237 -4.18 -0.65 -2.00
C SER A 237 -2.90 -1.16 -1.35
N LEU A 238 -2.91 -1.27 -0.04
CA LEU A 238 -1.80 -1.83 0.74
C LEU A 238 -2.23 -3.18 1.31
N GLY A 239 -1.49 -4.22 0.95
CA GLY A 239 -1.53 -5.54 1.56
C GLY A 239 -0.29 -5.78 2.41
N VAL A 240 -0.39 -6.73 3.31
CA VAL A 240 0.74 -7.25 4.09
C VAL A 240 0.69 -8.76 3.96
N ALA A 241 1.74 -9.38 3.46
CA ALA A 241 1.75 -10.79 3.07
C ALA A 241 1.24 -11.73 4.19
N GLU A 242 1.54 -11.39 5.45
CA GLU A 242 1.12 -12.13 6.64
C GLU A 242 -0.40 -12.04 6.91
N PHE A 243 -1.06 -11.02 6.39
CA PHE A 243 -2.49 -10.73 6.60
C PHE A 243 -3.31 -10.84 5.32
N GLY A 244 -2.66 -10.96 4.17
CA GLY A 244 -3.28 -11.00 2.86
C GLY A 244 -3.36 -9.66 2.15
N LEU A 245 -4.10 -9.64 1.04
CA LEU A 245 -4.29 -8.48 0.20
C LEU A 245 -5.34 -7.52 0.78
N ASN A 246 -5.28 -6.26 0.35
CA ASN A 246 -6.34 -5.28 0.51
C ASN A 246 -6.74 -5.03 1.98
N ILE A 247 -5.73 -4.78 2.83
CA ILE A 247 -5.95 -4.41 4.23
C ILE A 247 -6.37 -2.94 4.31
N PHE A 248 -5.64 -2.09 3.61
CA PHE A 248 -5.88 -0.66 3.46
C PHE A 248 -6.11 -0.34 1.99
N TYR A 249 -7.03 0.57 1.70
CA TYR A 249 -7.40 0.93 0.33
C TYR A 249 -7.87 2.37 0.22
N GLU A 250 -7.63 2.95 -0.93
CA GLU A 250 -8.17 4.25 -1.29
C GLU A 250 -9.56 4.12 -1.91
N THR A 251 -10.44 5.05 -1.58
CA THR A 251 -11.70 5.29 -2.28
C THR A 251 -11.60 6.57 -3.09
N LYS A 252 -12.56 6.82 -3.98
CA LYS A 252 -12.63 8.06 -4.76
C LYS A 252 -12.59 9.31 -3.88
N GLU A 253 -13.30 9.29 -2.77
CA GLU A 253 -13.32 10.39 -1.82
C GLU A 253 -11.95 10.57 -1.16
N LEU A 254 -11.28 9.48 -0.78
CA LEU A 254 -9.95 9.55 -0.14
C LEU A 254 -8.87 10.05 -1.10
N ILE A 255 -8.91 9.66 -2.37
CA ILE A 255 -8.02 10.20 -3.39
C ILE A 255 -8.17 11.73 -3.46
N ARG A 256 -9.40 12.23 -3.51
CA ARG A 256 -9.67 13.67 -3.53
C ARG A 256 -9.20 14.37 -2.26
N ILE A 257 -9.43 13.78 -1.09
CA ILE A 257 -8.94 14.32 0.19
C ILE A 257 -7.40 14.35 0.21
N ARG A 258 -6.74 13.30 -0.28
CA ARG A 258 -5.27 13.26 -0.35
C ARG A 258 -4.70 14.35 -1.27
N ARG A 259 -5.37 14.65 -2.38
CA ARG A 259 -5.01 15.78 -3.25
C ARG A 259 -5.21 17.12 -2.55
N LEU A 260 -6.23 17.26 -1.68
CA LEU A 260 -6.34 18.45 -0.82
C LEU A 260 -5.18 18.53 0.17
N LEU A 261 -4.78 17.41 0.80
CA LEU A 261 -3.60 17.37 1.69
C LEU A 261 -2.32 17.79 0.95
N GLN A 262 -2.17 17.50 -0.33
CA GLN A 262 -1.04 17.94 -1.13
C GLN A 262 -1.03 19.46 -1.34
N ARG A 263 -2.20 20.06 -1.58
CA ARG A 263 -2.35 21.46 -1.98
C ARG A 263 -2.51 22.42 -0.78
N ASP A 264 -3.15 21.96 0.29
CA ASP A 264 -3.46 22.76 1.48
C ASP A 264 -2.68 22.25 2.71
N ARG A 265 -1.53 22.90 2.97
CA ARG A 265 -0.66 22.55 4.11
C ARG A 265 -1.38 22.69 5.45
N LYS A 266 -2.21 23.73 5.63
CA LYS A 266 -2.95 23.96 6.88
C LYS A 266 -3.98 22.85 7.13
N PHE A 267 -4.69 22.45 6.09
CA PHE A 267 -5.61 21.33 6.18
C PHE A 267 -4.85 20.02 6.51
N ARG A 268 -3.71 19.77 5.85
CA ARG A 268 -2.84 18.62 6.13
C ARG A 268 -2.40 18.59 7.58
N GLU A 269 -1.86 19.69 8.11
CA GLU A 269 -1.41 19.79 9.50
C GLU A 269 -2.56 19.62 10.50
N ALA A 270 -3.76 20.07 10.19
CA ALA A 270 -4.94 19.89 11.03
C ALA A 270 -5.43 18.46 11.06
N LEU A 271 -5.44 17.76 9.93
CA LEU A 271 -5.93 16.38 9.82
C LEU A 271 -4.91 15.36 10.31
N ILE A 272 -3.66 15.49 9.90
CA ILE A 272 -2.62 14.46 10.06
C ILE A 272 -1.78 14.70 11.32
N LYS A 273 -1.45 15.94 11.67
CA LYS A 273 -0.66 16.35 12.85
C LYS A 273 0.72 15.67 12.97
N ALA A 274 1.29 15.21 11.87
CA ALA A 274 2.55 14.49 11.85
C ALA A 274 3.23 14.63 10.50
N ASP A 275 4.56 14.59 10.45
CA ASP A 275 5.43 14.67 9.27
C ASP A 275 4.86 15.59 8.14
N PRO A 276 4.90 16.93 8.35
CA PRO A 276 4.22 17.86 7.45
C PRO A 276 4.86 17.94 6.06
N ASP A 277 6.05 17.41 5.90
CA ASP A 277 6.81 17.50 4.66
C ASP A 277 6.59 16.30 3.73
N ASN A 278 6.27 15.14 4.28
CA ASN A 278 5.97 13.94 3.52
C ASN A 278 4.45 13.66 3.47
N LEU A 279 3.91 13.56 2.26
CA LEU A 279 2.49 13.26 2.07
C LEU A 279 2.22 11.77 2.30
N PRO A 280 1.39 11.39 3.29
CA PRO A 280 1.04 9.99 3.51
C PRO A 280 0.07 9.46 2.47
N SER A 281 0.00 8.14 2.33
CA SER A 281 -1.17 7.48 1.76
C SER A 281 -2.31 7.52 2.77
N LEU A 282 -3.48 8.00 2.36
CA LEU A 282 -4.66 8.08 3.21
C LEU A 282 -5.65 6.99 2.81
N MET A 283 -5.82 5.99 3.64
CA MET A 283 -6.54 4.76 3.30
C MET A 283 -7.58 4.40 4.34
N GLN A 284 -8.70 3.82 3.91
CA GLN A 284 -9.67 3.17 4.79
C GLN A 284 -9.28 1.71 5.03
N TYR A 285 -9.80 1.14 6.13
CA TYR A 285 -9.68 -0.28 6.44
C TYR A 285 -10.97 -0.81 7.09
N ASN A 286 -11.15 -2.13 7.04
CA ASN A 286 -12.29 -2.79 7.69
C ASN A 286 -11.96 -3.13 9.15
N PRO A 287 -12.50 -2.40 10.14
CA PRO A 287 -12.19 -2.61 11.55
C PRO A 287 -12.79 -3.90 12.13
N LEU A 288 -13.60 -4.63 11.37
CA LEU A 288 -14.11 -5.95 11.78
C LEU A 288 -13.23 -7.11 11.27
N ARG A 289 -12.26 -6.81 10.38
CA ARG A 289 -11.25 -7.77 9.93
C ARG A 289 -9.91 -7.55 10.61
N PHE A 290 -9.54 -6.29 10.83
CA PHE A 290 -8.27 -5.91 11.42
C PHE A 290 -8.47 -4.87 12.51
N PHE A 291 -7.90 -5.12 13.67
CA PHE A 291 -7.74 -4.09 14.69
C PHE A 291 -6.41 -3.39 14.44
N VAL A 292 -6.47 -2.10 14.21
CA VAL A 292 -5.31 -1.27 13.87
C VAL A 292 -4.97 -0.38 15.05
N GLU A 293 -3.71 -0.39 15.46
CA GLU A 293 -3.16 0.41 16.54
C GLU A 293 -1.93 1.19 16.07
N GLU A 294 -1.59 2.22 16.82
CA GLU A 294 -0.32 2.91 16.74
C GLU A 294 0.60 2.43 17.86
N SER A 295 1.85 2.12 17.54
CA SER A 295 2.90 1.88 18.51
C SER A 295 3.86 3.06 18.52
N PRO A 296 3.80 3.93 19.55
CA PRO A 296 4.67 5.09 19.64
C PRO A 296 6.14 4.70 19.65
N LYS A 297 6.98 5.51 19.01
CA LYS A 297 8.44 5.45 19.07
C LYS A 297 8.97 6.62 19.91
N GLU A 298 10.19 6.47 20.41
CA GLU A 298 10.86 7.57 21.11
C GLU A 298 11.06 8.81 20.21
N ARG A 299 11.26 8.58 18.92
CA ARG A 299 11.41 9.62 17.91
C ARG A 299 10.69 9.21 16.62
N GLY A 300 10.07 10.20 15.94
CA GLY A 300 9.42 10.02 14.65
C GLY A 300 7.96 9.57 14.76
N LEU A 301 7.46 9.02 13.67
CA LEU A 301 6.10 8.51 13.57
C LEU A 301 5.95 7.16 14.29
N SER A 302 4.74 6.87 14.75
CA SER A 302 4.38 5.55 15.29
C SER A 302 4.47 4.48 14.22
N ASP A 303 4.75 3.22 14.64
CA ASP A 303 4.54 2.06 13.78
C ASP A 303 3.08 1.65 13.78
N ILE A 304 2.59 1.17 12.64
CA ILE A 304 1.28 0.54 12.52
C ILE A 304 1.37 -0.91 13.02
N VAL A 305 0.44 -1.25 13.90
CA VAL A 305 0.30 -2.58 14.50
C VAL A 305 -1.06 -3.15 14.15
N LEU A 306 -1.07 -4.40 13.69
CA LEU A 306 -2.27 -5.10 13.27
C LEU A 306 -2.58 -6.30 14.15
N THR A 307 -3.85 -6.50 14.45
CA THR A 307 -4.36 -7.77 15.00
C THR A 307 -5.38 -8.35 14.02
N ASN A 308 -5.19 -9.60 13.60
CA ASN A 308 -6.13 -10.33 12.77
C ASN A 308 -7.37 -10.70 13.60
N LEU A 309 -8.55 -10.25 13.18
CA LEU A 309 -9.83 -10.47 13.87
C LEU A 309 -10.63 -11.65 13.29
N GLN A 310 -10.09 -12.34 12.32
CA GLN A 310 -10.77 -13.46 11.67
C GLN A 310 -10.68 -14.71 12.56
N GLU A 311 -11.83 -15.25 12.94
CA GLU A 311 -11.90 -16.43 13.81
C GLU A 311 -11.36 -17.69 13.13
N GLU A 312 -11.33 -17.71 11.81
CA GLU A 312 -10.85 -18.83 11.00
C GLU A 312 -9.34 -18.78 10.69
N ALA A 313 -8.66 -17.69 11.08
CA ALA A 313 -7.25 -17.52 10.75
C ALA A 313 -6.40 -18.69 11.26
N VAL A 314 -5.65 -19.32 10.35
CA VAL A 314 -4.75 -20.43 10.65
C VAL A 314 -3.56 -19.92 11.48
N ILE A 315 -2.99 -18.78 11.10
CA ILE A 315 -1.96 -18.06 11.86
C ILE A 315 -2.59 -16.75 12.38
N PRO A 316 -3.17 -16.75 13.59
CA PRO A 316 -3.79 -15.55 14.16
C PRO A 316 -2.71 -14.63 14.74
N LEU A 317 -2.26 -13.68 13.94
CA LEU A 317 -1.30 -12.67 14.39
C LEU A 317 -1.97 -11.62 15.26
N VAL A 318 -1.46 -11.43 16.48
CA VAL A 318 -1.99 -10.50 17.49
C VAL A 318 -0.93 -9.45 17.81
N ARG A 319 -1.29 -8.16 17.72
CA ARG A 319 -0.39 -7.03 17.94
C ARG A 319 0.91 -7.13 17.14
N TYR A 320 0.76 -7.43 15.85
CA TYR A 320 1.90 -7.60 14.95
C TYR A 320 2.30 -6.25 14.35
N ASN A 321 3.53 -5.83 14.62
CA ASN A 321 4.13 -4.63 14.08
C ASN A 321 4.57 -4.88 12.64
N ILE A 322 3.93 -4.22 11.68
CA ILE A 322 4.25 -4.34 10.25
C ILE A 322 5.45 -3.49 9.82
N LYS A 323 5.99 -2.67 10.75
CA LYS A 323 7.12 -1.74 10.57
C LYS A 323 6.85 -0.57 9.62
N ASP A 324 5.68 -0.47 9.03
CA ASP A 324 5.28 0.75 8.30
C ASP A 324 4.87 1.83 9.29
N GLU A 325 5.32 3.05 9.05
CA GLU A 325 5.00 4.19 9.90
C GLU A 325 3.62 4.74 9.56
N GLY A 326 2.86 5.14 10.59
CA GLY A 326 1.52 5.69 10.35
C GLY A 326 0.81 6.21 11.59
N ILE A 327 -0.34 6.81 11.33
CA ILE A 327 -1.28 7.24 12.36
C ILE A 327 -2.70 6.80 11.99
N CYS A 328 -3.51 6.54 13.02
CA CYS A 328 -4.92 6.23 12.85
C CYS A 328 -5.76 7.50 12.88
N VAL A 329 -6.60 7.70 11.87
CA VAL A 329 -7.50 8.85 11.78
C VAL A 329 -8.93 8.37 11.97
N SER A 330 -9.61 8.84 13.02
CA SER A 330 -11.01 8.49 13.22
C SER A 330 -11.90 9.16 12.18
N PHE A 331 -12.97 8.48 11.77
CA PHE A 331 -13.95 9.08 10.85
C PHE A 331 -14.52 10.40 11.38
N LYS A 332 -14.74 10.50 12.71
CA LYS A 332 -15.21 11.73 13.34
C LYS A 332 -14.22 12.87 13.14
N HIS A 333 -12.92 12.65 13.42
CA HIS A 333 -11.88 13.66 13.23
C HIS A 333 -11.78 14.11 11.77
N LEU A 334 -11.80 13.17 10.82
CA LEU A 334 -11.84 13.50 9.38
C LEU A 334 -13.03 14.41 9.05
N LYS A 335 -14.24 14.00 9.44
CA LYS A 335 -15.46 14.77 9.15
C LYS A 335 -15.44 16.17 9.73
N ASP A 336 -15.03 16.30 10.99
CA ASP A 336 -14.97 17.58 11.70
C ASP A 336 -13.92 18.50 11.06
N THR A 337 -12.76 17.96 10.67
CA THR A 337 -11.70 18.74 10.00
C THR A 337 -12.12 19.16 8.59
N LEU A 338 -12.75 18.26 7.80
CA LEU A 338 -13.28 18.64 6.49
C LEU A 338 -14.31 19.78 6.60
N ALA A 339 -15.20 19.73 7.58
CA ALA A 339 -16.18 20.79 7.80
C ALA A 339 -15.51 22.13 8.19
N ALA A 340 -14.50 22.09 9.07
CA ALA A 340 -13.78 23.28 9.52
C ALA A 340 -13.03 24.01 8.39
N PHE A 341 -12.63 23.28 7.34
CA PHE A 341 -11.92 23.82 6.18
C PHE A 341 -12.85 24.03 4.94
N ASN A 342 -14.16 23.93 5.08
CA ASN A 342 -15.14 24.04 4.01
C ASN A 342 -15.02 22.94 2.93
N TYR A 343 -14.55 21.75 3.31
CA TYR A 343 -14.41 20.58 2.44
C TYR A 343 -15.44 19.48 2.77
N ALA A 344 -16.57 19.79 3.38
CA ALA A 344 -17.57 18.82 3.83
C ALA A 344 -18.08 17.89 2.72
N ASP A 345 -18.14 18.36 1.48
CA ASP A 345 -18.58 17.60 0.30
C ASP A 345 -17.64 16.43 -0.06
N TYR A 346 -16.43 16.41 0.49
CA TYR A 346 -15.47 15.33 0.30
C TYR A 346 -15.62 14.19 1.33
N THR A 347 -16.59 14.29 2.24
CA THR A 347 -16.81 13.27 3.27
C THR A 347 -17.10 11.90 2.66
N PRO A 348 -16.32 10.85 2.99
CA PRO A 348 -16.55 9.51 2.46
C PRO A 348 -17.95 8.98 2.79
N ARG A 349 -18.57 8.28 1.85
CA ARG A 349 -19.90 7.68 2.04
C ARG A 349 -19.89 6.59 3.10
N VAL A 350 -18.84 5.78 3.14
CA VAL A 350 -18.69 4.72 4.13
C VAL A 350 -17.88 5.24 5.31
N ARG A 351 -18.46 5.12 6.51
CA ARG A 351 -17.94 5.71 7.75
C ARG A 351 -16.91 4.81 8.44
N LEU A 352 -15.90 4.36 7.69
CA LEU A 352 -14.83 3.54 8.23
C LEU A 352 -13.69 4.39 8.80
N PRO A 353 -12.91 3.87 9.76
CA PRO A 353 -11.68 4.51 10.20
C PRO A 353 -10.64 4.52 9.09
N LEU A 354 -9.67 5.41 9.23
CA LEU A 354 -8.60 5.60 8.27
C LEU A 354 -7.24 5.41 8.93
N ALA A 355 -6.25 5.10 8.10
CA ALA A 355 -4.85 5.22 8.44
C ALA A 355 -4.17 6.16 7.44
N ALA A 356 -3.36 7.06 7.96
CA ALA A 356 -2.37 7.80 7.18
C ALA A 356 -1.06 7.03 7.31
N VAL A 357 -0.56 6.46 6.20
CA VAL A 357 0.56 5.52 6.19
C VAL A 357 1.71 6.09 5.38
N TRP A 358 2.91 6.02 5.93
CA TRP A 358 4.18 6.30 5.26
C TRP A 358 4.95 4.98 5.10
N GLY A 359 5.79 4.90 4.07
CA GLY A 359 6.70 3.78 3.93
C GLY A 359 7.70 3.70 5.10
N ARG A 360 8.28 2.53 5.31
CA ARG A 360 9.29 2.31 6.37
C ARG A 360 10.66 2.88 6.01
N ASP A 361 10.97 2.94 4.71
CA ASP A 361 12.28 3.29 4.20
C ASP A 361 12.47 4.81 4.20
N LYS A 362 13.55 5.28 4.85
CA LYS A 362 13.91 6.69 4.91
C LYS A 362 15.38 6.88 5.24
N ILE A 363 15.94 7.99 4.75
CA ILE A 363 17.23 8.53 5.21
C ILE A 363 16.91 9.75 6.08
N THR A 364 17.38 9.75 7.31
CA THR A 364 17.26 10.95 8.18
C THR A 364 18.42 11.88 7.86
N LEU A 365 18.10 13.05 7.34
CA LEU A 365 19.06 14.11 7.05
C LEU A 365 19.40 14.93 8.31
N GLU A 366 20.43 15.78 8.20
CA GLU A 366 20.69 16.80 9.19
C GLU A 366 19.43 17.64 9.41
N GLU A 367 19.20 18.16 10.60
CA GLU A 367 17.98 18.87 11.00
C GLU A 367 16.72 17.97 11.19
N GLY A 368 16.85 16.66 11.05
CA GLY A 368 15.76 15.71 11.34
C GLY A 368 14.75 15.50 10.21
N PHE A 369 14.98 16.03 9.01
CA PHE A 369 14.14 15.77 7.85
C PHE A 369 14.24 14.30 7.44
N ALA A 370 13.08 13.63 7.32
CA ALA A 370 13.00 12.24 6.86
C ALA A 370 12.83 12.20 5.34
N LEU A 371 13.93 12.01 4.61
CA LEU A 371 13.87 11.82 3.16
C LEU A 371 13.39 10.40 2.84
N ARG A 372 12.20 10.30 2.26
CA ARG A 372 11.59 9.06 1.83
C ARG A 372 11.68 8.90 0.32
N PRO A 373 11.71 7.64 -0.21
CA PRO A 373 11.63 7.40 -1.64
C PRO A 373 10.42 8.08 -2.29
N GLU A 374 9.28 8.10 -1.62
CA GLU A 374 8.05 8.73 -2.10
C GLU A 374 8.21 10.24 -2.31
N PHE A 375 8.98 10.92 -1.45
CA PHE A 375 9.27 12.34 -1.63
C PHE A 375 10.07 12.59 -2.91
N VAL A 376 11.09 11.77 -3.17
CA VAL A 376 11.89 11.87 -4.40
C VAL A 376 11.03 11.55 -5.63
N LYS A 377 10.16 10.55 -5.55
CA LYS A 377 9.19 10.24 -6.62
C LYS A 377 8.25 11.42 -6.88
N GLU A 378 7.74 12.08 -5.83
CA GLU A 378 6.91 13.29 -6.03
C GLU A 378 7.65 14.36 -6.83
N LEU A 379 8.94 14.57 -6.59
CA LEU A 379 9.74 15.53 -7.34
C LEU A 379 9.96 15.09 -8.79
N LEU A 380 10.36 13.83 -9.01
CA LEU A 380 10.66 13.28 -10.33
C LEU A 380 9.44 13.21 -11.26
N TYR A 381 8.25 13.06 -10.69
CA TYR A 381 7.00 13.03 -11.46
C TYR A 381 6.25 14.36 -11.48
N LYS A 382 6.81 15.42 -10.87
CA LYS A 382 6.20 16.75 -10.87
C LYS A 382 6.08 17.33 -12.27
N GLU A 383 7.05 17.05 -13.13
CA GLU A 383 7.11 17.58 -14.48
C GLU A 383 7.10 16.45 -15.51
N LYS A 384 6.21 16.57 -16.47
CA LYS A 384 6.00 15.57 -17.52
C LYS A 384 7.28 15.27 -18.31
N THR A 385 8.08 16.30 -18.60
CA THR A 385 9.36 16.17 -19.30
C THR A 385 10.37 15.29 -18.58
N ILE A 386 10.38 15.28 -17.24
CA ILE A 386 11.19 14.36 -16.45
C ILE A 386 10.54 12.99 -16.43
N ALA A 387 9.25 12.92 -16.07
CA ALA A 387 8.49 11.68 -15.93
C ALA A 387 8.55 10.78 -17.17
N GLU A 388 8.49 11.36 -18.37
CA GLU A 388 8.57 10.65 -19.66
C GLU A 388 9.97 10.10 -20.00
N ASN A 389 11.00 10.59 -19.34
CA ASN A 389 12.40 10.26 -19.66
C ASN A 389 13.11 9.37 -18.63
N ILE A 390 12.48 9.07 -17.51
CA ILE A 390 13.01 8.20 -16.47
C ILE A 390 12.27 6.86 -16.39
N THR A 391 12.94 5.81 -15.88
CA THR A 391 12.28 4.52 -15.60
C THR A 391 11.41 4.57 -14.35
N GLY A 392 11.72 5.45 -13.41
CA GLY A 392 11.18 5.49 -12.05
C GLY A 392 12.09 4.84 -11.01
N ASN A 393 13.17 4.18 -11.46
CA ASN A 393 14.19 3.65 -10.57
C ASN A 393 15.22 4.72 -10.22
N PHE A 394 15.57 4.77 -8.95
CA PHE A 394 16.66 5.58 -8.42
C PHE A 394 17.20 4.95 -7.13
N LYS A 395 18.40 5.33 -6.73
CA LYS A 395 19.00 4.89 -5.48
C LYS A 395 19.34 6.09 -4.61
N LEU A 396 19.00 5.97 -3.33
CA LEU A 396 19.39 6.92 -2.28
C LEU A 396 20.45 6.28 -1.41
N SER A 397 21.51 6.99 -1.10
CA SER A 397 22.54 6.53 -0.19
C SER A 397 23.21 7.70 0.52
N ASN A 398 23.83 7.44 1.66
CA ASN A 398 24.71 8.38 2.30
C ASN A 398 26.11 8.27 1.71
N SER A 399 26.70 9.39 1.31
CA SER A 399 28.09 9.50 0.87
C SER A 399 28.91 10.35 1.82
N LYS A 400 30.23 10.37 1.67
CA LYS A 400 31.11 11.28 2.42
C LYS A 400 30.82 12.76 2.18
N ALA A 401 30.18 13.07 1.05
CA ALA A 401 29.83 14.42 0.63
C ALA A 401 28.39 14.82 1.00
N GLY A 402 27.65 13.94 1.67
CA GLY A 402 26.22 14.11 2.01
C GLY A 402 25.34 13.06 1.36
N LEU A 403 24.12 13.45 0.96
CA LEU A 403 23.17 12.58 0.26
C LEU A 403 23.64 12.31 -1.18
N ARG A 404 23.51 11.07 -1.65
CA ARG A 404 23.70 10.70 -3.06
C ARG A 404 22.37 10.20 -3.62
N ILE A 405 22.00 10.71 -4.80
CA ILE A 405 20.80 10.32 -5.55
C ILE A 405 21.23 9.88 -6.94
N GLU A 406 20.99 8.63 -7.28
CA GLU A 406 21.35 8.02 -8.55
C GLU A 406 20.07 7.67 -9.30
N ILE A 407 19.90 8.16 -10.53
CA ILE A 407 18.64 8.08 -11.29
C ILE A 407 18.89 7.36 -12.62
N GLN A 408 17.97 6.47 -13.00
CA GLN A 408 17.99 5.75 -14.26
C GLN A 408 17.08 6.41 -15.31
N THR A 409 17.61 6.76 -16.49
CA THR A 409 16.80 7.19 -17.63
C THR A 409 16.25 5.99 -18.40
N LYS A 410 15.24 6.20 -19.24
CA LYS A 410 14.69 5.16 -20.11
C LYS A 410 15.69 4.76 -21.19
N LYS A 411 15.52 3.54 -21.72
CA LYS A 411 16.33 3.00 -22.81
C LYS A 411 16.27 3.84 -24.10
N THR A 412 15.12 4.45 -24.35
CA THR A 412 14.84 5.27 -25.54
C THR A 412 15.22 6.73 -25.37
N THR A 413 15.61 7.16 -24.16
CA THR A 413 15.94 8.55 -23.84
C THR A 413 17.41 8.81 -24.11
N PRO A 414 17.78 9.68 -25.07
CA PRO A 414 19.13 10.18 -25.17
C PRO A 414 19.41 11.11 -23.99
N LEU A 415 20.45 10.80 -23.22
CA LEU A 415 20.86 11.66 -22.12
C LEU A 415 21.48 12.95 -22.69
N SER A 416 20.84 14.08 -22.43
CA SER A 416 21.32 15.41 -22.84
C SER A 416 21.65 16.23 -21.61
N GLU A 417 22.60 17.13 -21.74
CA GLU A 417 22.99 18.09 -20.68
C GLU A 417 21.80 18.91 -20.18
N GLN A 418 20.88 19.27 -21.08
CA GLN A 418 19.65 19.97 -20.73
C GLN A 418 18.74 19.16 -19.81
N LEU A 419 18.53 17.88 -20.11
CA LEU A 419 17.70 17.00 -19.28
C LEU A 419 18.38 16.75 -17.91
N GLU A 420 19.69 16.53 -17.90
CA GLU A 420 20.46 16.35 -16.67
C GLU A 420 20.36 17.58 -15.76
N ASN A 421 20.62 18.76 -16.30
CA ASN A 421 20.54 20.00 -15.53
C ASN A 421 19.12 20.22 -15.00
N HIS A 422 18.11 19.95 -15.81
CA HIS A 422 16.72 20.09 -15.39
C HIS A 422 16.36 19.17 -14.21
N ILE A 423 16.74 17.88 -14.27
CA ILE A 423 16.52 16.93 -13.17
C ILE A 423 17.27 17.38 -11.91
N ARG A 424 18.52 17.83 -12.05
CA ARG A 424 19.35 18.33 -10.96
C ARG A 424 18.71 19.54 -10.29
N ASP A 425 18.24 20.51 -11.05
CA ASP A 425 17.64 21.74 -10.56
C ASP A 425 16.38 21.44 -9.74
N VAL A 426 15.51 20.55 -10.24
CA VAL A 426 14.29 20.15 -9.51
C VAL A 426 14.63 19.51 -8.17
N LEU A 427 15.62 18.62 -8.12
CA LEU A 427 15.98 17.94 -6.88
C LEU A 427 16.71 18.85 -5.89
N ILE A 428 17.72 19.62 -6.35
CA ILE A 428 18.50 20.51 -5.48
C ILE A 428 17.62 21.59 -4.85
N THR A 429 16.68 22.12 -5.63
CA THR A 429 15.78 23.19 -5.14
C THR A 429 14.82 22.71 -4.04
N ASN A 430 14.44 21.44 -4.05
CA ASN A 430 13.37 20.94 -3.19
C ASN A 430 13.86 20.00 -2.06
N ILE A 431 15.08 19.47 -2.14
CA ILE A 431 15.64 18.61 -1.08
C ILE A 431 16.45 19.49 -0.11
N PRO A 432 16.10 19.50 1.19
CA PRO A 432 16.76 20.34 2.18
C PRO A 432 18.09 19.73 2.65
N ALA A 433 18.97 19.39 1.70
CA ALA A 433 20.30 18.86 1.99
C ALA A 433 21.21 19.01 0.78
N LYS A 434 22.51 19.06 1.04
CA LYS A 434 23.51 18.97 -0.04
C LYS A 434 23.49 17.56 -0.61
N ALA A 435 23.17 17.45 -1.91
CA ALA A 435 23.06 16.18 -2.60
C ALA A 435 23.98 16.11 -3.82
N GLU A 436 24.64 14.96 -3.98
CA GLU A 436 25.29 14.55 -5.21
C GLU A 436 24.25 13.83 -6.07
N ILE A 437 23.93 14.38 -7.26
CA ILE A 437 22.92 13.81 -8.15
C ILE A 437 23.62 13.27 -9.40
N ILE A 438 23.47 11.97 -9.64
CA ILE A 438 24.05 11.27 -10.77
C ILE A 438 22.92 10.69 -11.62
N ILE A 439 22.94 11.00 -12.90
CA ILE A 439 21.93 10.54 -13.85
C ILE A 439 22.61 9.59 -14.81
N TYR A 440 22.09 8.36 -14.87
CA TYR A 440 22.66 7.30 -15.68
C TYR A 440 21.82 7.02 -16.93
N PRO A 441 22.46 6.83 -18.10
CA PRO A 441 21.82 6.12 -19.20
C PRO A 441 21.30 4.76 -18.74
N TYR A 442 20.26 4.25 -19.36
CA TYR A 442 19.57 3.02 -18.97
C TYR A 442 20.51 1.85 -18.63
N ARG A 443 21.53 1.63 -19.50
CA ARG A 443 22.45 0.49 -19.38
C ARG A 443 23.56 0.66 -18.35
N ASP A 444 23.82 1.91 -17.94
CA ASP A 444 24.96 2.25 -17.08
C ASP A 444 24.53 2.36 -15.61
N PHE A 445 23.24 2.21 -15.31
CA PHE A 445 22.72 2.28 -13.96
C PHE A 445 23.21 1.09 -13.12
N PRO A 446 23.97 1.32 -12.02
CA PRO A 446 24.71 0.25 -11.34
C PRO A 446 23.84 -0.62 -10.42
N HIS A 447 22.56 -0.26 -10.21
CA HIS A 447 21.68 -0.92 -9.24
C HIS A 447 20.64 -1.85 -9.89
N GLY A 448 20.94 -2.41 -11.05
CA GLY A 448 20.09 -3.33 -11.80
C GLY A 448 19.62 -2.74 -13.12
N MET A 449 20.19 -3.25 -14.22
CA MET A 449 19.87 -2.79 -15.57
C MET A 449 18.50 -3.23 -16.05
N GLU A 450 18.08 -4.43 -15.68
CA GLU A 450 16.76 -4.94 -16.02
C GLU A 450 15.84 -4.78 -14.83
N LEU A 451 14.72 -4.09 -15.08
CA LEU A 451 13.62 -4.02 -14.12
C LEU A 451 13.07 -5.42 -13.88
N ASN A 452 13.51 -6.04 -12.81
CA ASN A 452 12.93 -7.29 -12.35
C ASN A 452 11.68 -6.99 -11.54
N TYR A 453 10.56 -6.83 -12.23
CA TYR A 453 9.26 -6.53 -11.60
C TYR A 453 8.74 -7.65 -10.68
N GLU A 454 9.40 -8.82 -10.63
CA GLU A 454 9.12 -9.86 -9.62
C GLU A 454 9.70 -9.52 -8.25
N LYS A 455 10.55 -8.50 -8.15
CA LYS A 455 11.16 -8.05 -6.90
C LYS A 455 10.94 -6.56 -6.70
N LYS A 456 10.51 -6.19 -5.51
CA LYS A 456 10.41 -4.79 -5.11
C LYS A 456 11.80 -4.13 -5.21
N PHE A 457 11.86 -2.98 -5.88
CA PHE A 457 13.11 -2.24 -6.00
C PHE A 457 13.53 -1.62 -4.65
N GLN A 458 14.83 -1.65 -4.35
CA GLN A 458 15.39 -1.09 -3.11
C GLN A 458 15.91 0.32 -3.37
N TYR A 459 15.12 1.31 -2.97
CA TYR A 459 15.48 2.72 -3.13
C TYR A 459 16.55 3.22 -2.15
N ILE A 460 16.75 2.53 -1.00
CA ILE A 460 17.74 2.86 0.04
C ILE A 460 18.67 1.67 0.28
#